data_8e631ceed49cd6f4c285680246331e10
#
_entry.id   8e631ceed49cd6f4c285680246331e10
#
_cell.length_a   1.000
_cell.length_b   1.000
_cell.length_c   1.000
_cell.angle_alpha   90.00
_cell.angle_beta   90.00
_cell.angle_gamma   90.00
#
_symmetry.space_group_name_H-M   'P 1'
#
loop_
_entity.id
_entity.type
_entity.pdbx_description
1 polymer ?
#
loop_
_entity_poly.entity_id
_entity_poly.type
_entity_poly.pdbx_seq_one_letter_code
_entity_poly.pdbx_strand_id
1 'polypeptide(L)'
;MCGIIGCIGTDTIDTVITGMRRMEYRGYDSYGFCAFKNDSKFLYKDVGLVSRNTNLNGYSHALRGYTSAIGHTRWATHGEVTKENAHPQLSLIHI
;
A
#
# COMPACT_ATOMS: atom_id res chain seq x y z
N MET A 1 -0.34 0.94 -15.44
CA MET A 1 0.25 -0.39 -15.19
C MET A 1 0.32 -0.64 -13.69
N CYS A 2 -0.04 -1.84 -13.28
CA CYS A 2 -0.03 -2.19 -11.86
C CYS A 2 1.36 -2.55 -11.38
N GLY A 3 1.65 -2.26 -10.11
CA GLY A 3 2.89 -2.63 -9.46
C GLY A 3 2.62 -3.21 -8.09
N ILE A 4 3.45 -4.13 -7.67
CA ILE A 4 3.38 -4.77 -6.36
C ILE A 4 4.76 -4.73 -5.71
N ILE A 5 4.78 -4.48 -4.42
CA ILE A 5 6.00 -4.58 -3.61
C ILE A 5 5.67 -5.27 -2.29
N GLY A 6 6.54 -6.16 -1.85
CA GLY A 6 6.41 -6.81 -0.54
C GLY A 6 7.70 -6.68 0.25
N CYS A 7 7.58 -6.69 1.57
CA CYS A 7 8.72 -6.55 2.45
C CYS A 7 8.49 -7.33 3.75
N ILE A 8 9.52 -8.03 4.20
CA ILE A 8 9.53 -8.72 5.50
C ILE A 8 10.79 -8.27 6.23
N GLY A 9 10.66 -7.96 7.50
CA GLY A 9 11.78 -7.55 8.34
C GLY A 9 11.50 -6.29 9.13
N THR A 10 12.45 -5.36 9.13
CA THR A 10 12.32 -4.06 9.78
C THR A 10 12.05 -2.98 8.75
N ASP A 11 11.48 -1.85 9.20
CA ASP A 11 11.17 -0.70 8.34
C ASP A 11 10.33 -1.07 7.12
N THR A 12 9.39 -2.00 7.30
CA THR A 12 8.58 -2.54 6.19
C THR A 12 7.74 -1.46 5.52
N ILE A 13 7.17 -0.55 6.30
CA ILE A 13 6.31 0.51 5.76
C ILE A 13 7.12 1.51 4.95
N ASP A 14 8.27 1.94 5.47
CA ASP A 14 9.14 2.85 4.74
C ASP A 14 9.59 2.25 3.40
N THR A 15 9.97 0.98 3.43
CA THR A 15 10.37 0.25 2.22
C THR A 15 9.24 0.18 1.20
N VAL A 16 8.03 -0.15 1.65
CA VAL A 16 6.87 -0.28 0.76
C VAL A 16 6.47 1.07 0.17
N ILE A 17 6.40 2.12 0.98
CA ILE A 17 6.06 3.46 0.51
C ILE A 17 7.10 3.95 -0.50
N THR A 18 8.38 3.77 -0.20
CA THR A 18 9.46 4.16 -1.11
C THR A 18 9.37 3.39 -2.43
N GLY A 19 9.07 2.10 -2.37
CA GLY A 19 8.89 1.28 -3.56
C GLY A 19 7.71 1.74 -4.41
N MET A 20 6.59 2.08 -3.77
CA MET A 20 5.43 2.61 -4.49
C MET A 20 5.75 3.94 -5.18
N ARG A 21 6.49 4.83 -4.51
CA ARG A 21 6.93 6.09 -5.12
C ARG A 21 7.78 5.86 -6.36
N ARG A 22 8.66 4.88 -6.33
CA ARG A 22 9.51 4.54 -7.47
C ARG A 22 8.75 3.97 -8.64
N MET A 23 7.55 3.42 -8.40
CA MET A 23 6.70 2.89 -9.45
C MET A 23 5.83 3.95 -10.13
N GLU A 24 5.86 5.21 -9.66
CA GLU A 24 5.04 6.28 -10.23
C GLU A 24 5.33 6.54 -11.70
N TYR A 25 6.57 6.36 -12.15
CA TYR A 25 6.92 6.59 -13.56
C TYR A 25 6.15 5.67 -14.51
N ARG A 26 5.62 4.56 -14.01
CA ARG A 26 4.86 3.59 -14.81
C ARG A 26 3.40 4.00 -14.96
N GLY A 27 2.95 4.97 -14.17
CA GLY A 27 1.57 5.43 -14.14
C GLY A 27 0.65 4.50 -13.34
N TYR A 28 -0.20 5.13 -12.53
CA TYR A 28 -1.25 4.45 -11.78
C TYR A 28 -2.29 5.47 -11.35
N ASP A 29 -3.46 5.01 -10.91
CA ASP A 29 -4.56 5.89 -10.51
C ASP A 29 -4.98 5.72 -9.05
N SER A 30 -4.56 4.63 -8.42
CA SER A 30 -4.83 4.41 -7.00
C SER A 30 -3.74 3.51 -6.43
N TYR A 31 -3.67 3.48 -5.10
CA TYR A 31 -2.63 2.73 -4.41
C TYR A 31 -3.11 2.31 -3.03
N GLY A 32 -2.36 1.43 -2.40
CA GLY A 32 -2.60 1.05 -1.03
C GLY A 32 -1.49 0.18 -0.49
N PHE A 33 -1.46 0.04 0.82
CA PHE A 33 -0.58 -0.92 1.47
C PHE A 33 -1.30 -1.59 2.63
N CYS A 34 -0.83 -2.79 2.97
CA CYS A 34 -1.29 -3.52 4.13
C CYS A 34 -0.07 -4.00 4.92
N ALA A 35 -0.08 -3.74 6.22
CA ALA A 35 0.99 -4.13 7.10
C ALA A 35 0.48 -5.12 8.15
N PHE A 36 1.35 -6.02 8.59
CA PHE A 36 1.00 -7.08 9.52
C PHE A 36 1.99 -7.13 10.69
N LYS A 37 1.45 -7.35 11.88
CA LYS A 37 2.22 -7.51 13.10
C LYS A 37 1.46 -8.48 14.00
N ASN A 38 1.97 -9.72 14.17
CA ASN A 38 1.28 -10.76 14.94
C ASN A 38 -0.17 -10.89 14.46
N ASP A 39 -1.15 -10.61 15.35
CA ASP A 39 -2.56 -10.68 15.01
C ASP A 39 -3.14 -9.35 14.52
N SER A 40 -2.31 -8.32 14.42
CA SER A 40 -2.74 -6.99 13.98
C SER A 40 -2.45 -6.77 12.52
N LYS A 41 -3.32 -6.00 11.86
CA LYS A 41 -3.11 -5.58 10.48
C LYS A 41 -3.56 -4.14 10.33
N PHE A 42 -2.93 -3.44 9.41
CA PHE A 42 -3.27 -2.07 9.07
C PHE A 42 -3.38 -1.96 7.55
N LEU A 43 -4.53 -1.49 7.09
CA LEU A 43 -4.80 -1.31 5.65
C LEU A 43 -5.02 0.17 5.36
N TYR A 44 -4.30 0.69 4.38
CA TYR A 44 -4.49 2.04 3.87
C TYR A 44 -4.65 2.00 2.35
N LYS A 45 -5.67 2.69 1.85
CA LYS A 45 -5.92 2.79 0.40
C LYS A 45 -6.36 4.21 0.07
N ASP A 46 -5.93 4.70 -1.09
CA ASP A 46 -6.34 6.01 -1.58
C ASP A 46 -6.23 6.07 -3.10
N VAL A 47 -6.77 7.15 -3.66
CA VAL A 47 -6.65 7.44 -5.08
C VAL A 47 -5.57 8.51 -5.28
N GLY A 48 -5.05 8.61 -6.50
CA GLY A 48 -4.02 9.58 -6.85
C GLY A 48 -2.62 9.03 -6.71
N LEU A 49 -1.66 9.91 -6.48
CA LEU A 49 -0.24 9.57 -6.42
C LEU A 49 0.28 9.52 -4.98
N VAL A 50 1.09 8.54 -4.69
CA VAL A 50 1.74 8.37 -3.38
C VAL A 50 2.53 9.62 -3.01
N SER A 51 3.26 10.21 -3.96
CA SER A 51 4.10 11.38 -3.70
C SER A 51 3.32 12.62 -3.29
N ARG A 52 2.02 12.67 -3.58
CA ARG A 52 1.17 13.79 -3.21
C ARG A 52 0.52 13.66 -1.85
N ASN A 53 0.67 12.50 -1.21
CA ASN A 53 0.10 12.26 0.10
C ASN A 53 1.17 12.43 1.18
N THR A 54 1.24 13.61 1.78
CA THR A 54 2.21 13.93 2.81
C THR A 54 1.94 13.22 4.14
N ASN A 55 0.71 12.73 4.35
CA ASN A 55 0.34 12.02 5.57
C ASN A 55 1.03 10.65 5.68
N LEU A 56 1.49 10.09 4.56
CA LEU A 56 2.14 8.78 4.56
C LEU A 56 3.45 8.78 5.35
N ASN A 57 4.11 9.92 5.48
CA ASN A 57 5.38 10.00 6.22
C ASN A 57 5.21 9.60 7.70
N GLY A 58 4.04 9.89 8.28
CA GLY A 58 3.76 9.53 9.67
C GLY A 58 3.59 8.03 9.88
N TYR A 59 3.16 7.30 8.87
CA TYR A 59 2.92 5.86 9.01
C TYR A 59 4.20 5.06 9.18
N SER A 60 5.30 5.47 8.55
CA SER A 60 6.59 4.79 8.73
C SER A 60 6.98 4.74 10.21
N HIS A 61 6.73 5.82 10.93
CA HIS A 61 7.02 5.89 12.36
C HIS A 61 5.97 5.16 13.19
N ALA A 62 4.69 5.39 12.91
CA ALA A 62 3.58 4.83 13.68
C ALA A 62 3.51 3.30 13.58
N LEU A 63 3.92 2.74 12.44
CA LEU A 63 3.84 1.30 12.17
C LEU A 63 5.21 0.62 12.26
N ARG A 64 6.11 1.17 13.06
CA ARG A 64 7.50 0.69 13.14
C ARG A 64 7.63 -0.78 13.52
N GLY A 65 6.75 -1.29 14.36
CA GLY A 65 6.80 -2.68 14.82
C GLY A 65 6.20 -3.70 13.85
N TYR A 66 5.68 -3.27 12.71
CA TYR A 66 5.06 -4.17 11.74
C TYR A 66 6.14 -4.86 10.92
N THR A 67 6.10 -6.20 10.88
CA THR A 67 7.20 -7.02 10.37
C THR A 67 7.01 -7.50 8.95
N SER A 68 5.84 -7.30 8.37
CA SER A 68 5.61 -7.58 6.96
C SER A 68 4.63 -6.57 6.37
N ALA A 69 4.77 -6.28 5.09
CA ALA A 69 3.89 -5.34 4.42
C ALA A 69 3.86 -5.65 2.93
N ILE A 70 2.73 -5.35 2.30
CA ILE A 70 2.59 -5.36 0.85
C ILE A 70 2.03 -4.01 0.40
N GLY A 71 2.49 -3.54 -0.74
CA GLY A 71 1.98 -2.33 -1.38
C GLY A 71 1.62 -2.61 -2.82
N HIS A 72 0.66 -1.86 -3.34
CA HIS A 72 0.17 -2.03 -4.69
C HIS A 72 -0.20 -0.68 -5.29
N THR A 73 0.23 -0.46 -6.53
CA THR A 73 -0.22 0.65 -7.33
C THR A 73 -1.11 0.08 -8.45
N ARG A 74 -2.33 0.59 -8.55
CA ARG A 74 -3.34 0.06 -9.46
C ARG A 74 -3.55 1.01 -10.64
N TRP A 75 -3.54 0.43 -11.84
CA TRP A 75 -4.07 1.08 -13.04
C TRP A 75 -5.40 0.41 -13.36
N ALA A 76 -6.50 1.17 -13.23
CA ALA A 76 -7.83 0.60 -13.32
C ALA A 76 -8.14 0.12 -14.74
N THR A 77 -8.40 -1.17 -14.87
CA THR A 77 -8.93 -1.78 -16.10
C THR A 77 -10.36 -2.25 -15.89
N HIS A 78 -10.76 -2.38 -14.63
CA HIS A 78 -12.07 -2.88 -14.19
C HIS A 78 -12.52 -2.11 -12.96
N GLY A 79 -13.75 -1.62 -12.99
CA GLY A 79 -14.28 -0.85 -11.88
C GLY A 79 -13.74 0.58 -11.87
N GLU A 80 -14.39 1.43 -11.09
CA GLU A 80 -14.05 2.85 -10.98
C GLU A 80 -12.78 3.06 -10.19
N VAL A 81 -12.14 4.22 -10.39
CA VAL A 81 -11.00 4.66 -9.60
C VAL A 81 -11.54 5.20 -8.28
N THR A 82 -11.62 4.33 -7.27
CA THR A 82 -12.10 4.67 -5.94
C THR A 82 -11.17 4.09 -4.90
N LYS A 83 -11.26 4.61 -3.69
CA LYS A 83 -10.50 4.10 -2.54
C LYS A 83 -10.85 2.64 -2.26
N GLU A 84 -12.13 2.27 -2.40
CA GLU A 84 -12.60 0.91 -2.14
C GLU A 84 -12.06 -0.09 -3.15
N ASN A 85 -11.90 0.34 -4.41
CA ASN A 85 -11.39 -0.52 -5.47
C ASN A 85 -9.87 -0.58 -5.52
N ALA A 86 -9.17 0.29 -4.80
CA ALA A 86 -7.72 0.23 -4.73
C ALA A 86 -7.26 -1.06 -4.05
N HIS A 87 -6.05 -1.50 -4.38
CA HIS A 87 -5.45 -2.68 -3.77
C HIS A 87 -4.47 -2.28 -2.66
N PRO A 88 -4.17 -3.13 -1.70
CA PRO A 88 -4.57 -4.54 -1.64
C PRO A 88 -6.04 -4.73 -1.20
N GLN A 89 -6.60 -5.86 -1.57
CA GLN A 89 -7.92 -6.30 -1.14
C GLN A 89 -7.76 -7.39 -0.08
N LEU A 90 -8.62 -7.32 0.94
CA LEU A 90 -8.64 -8.32 2.01
C LEU A 90 -9.89 -9.17 1.89
N SER A 91 -9.72 -10.48 2.06
CA SER A 91 -10.83 -11.42 2.06
C SER A 91 -11.10 -11.91 3.48
N LEU A 92 -12.34 -11.77 3.93
CA LEU A 92 -12.78 -12.31 5.22
C LEU A 92 -13.23 -13.76 5.10
N ILE A 93 -13.36 -14.27 3.90
CA ILE A 93 -13.84 -15.64 3.65
C ILE A 93 -12.77 -16.68 3.97
N HIS A 94 -11.50 -16.29 3.90
CA HIS A 94 -10.37 -17.20 4.06
C HIS A 94 -9.68 -17.07 5.42
N ILE A 95 -10.38 -16.60 6.40
CA ILE A 95 -9.86 -16.48 7.77
C ILE A 95 -10.01 -17.80 8.49
#